data_52cfca34f565eff104baaa3ba5911373
#
_entry.id   52cfca34f565eff104baaa3ba5911373
#
_cell.length_a   1.000
_cell.length_b   1.000
_cell.length_c   1.000
_cell.angle_alpha   90.00
_cell.angle_beta   90.00
_cell.angle_gamma   90.00
#
_symmetry.space_group_name_H-M   'P 1'
#
loop_
_entity.id
_entity.type
_entity.pdbx_description
1 polymer ?
#
loop_
_entity_poly.entity_id
_entity_poly.type
_entity_poly.pdbx_seq_one_letter_code
_entity_poly.pdbx_strand_id
1 'polypeptide(L)'
;MALMFPRLARNFIKSGYFPTDEATLERTLCALAPSAGSICILDPCAGEGVAIAEAAHALGRESTHAYAVEYDAERAAHARQLVDRCLHGDLMDTIITRQAFGLLWLNPPYGDLSRDVNGNIGYQGQGRARLEKLFYQRTLPLLQYGGVLVYIIPSYVLDAELVGWLTRHYAELRIYRAVETQFKQVVIFGRRVRQRDQTSDDTRAAREQLLRIGNGDADADELPSEWPFLPYTVPSVSAEPEHFYRVTLEPEQLAEEVQRLKGLWPSLDTHLGAAKQTLRPPARALSHWHLALALAAGAISGVVTSKAGKVLVVKGDTHKEKSLTTEYTERDDGSIAETRILTDRFVPVIRAWDLTPGSPTRGEVLIIR
;
A
#
# COMPACT_ATOMS: atom_id res chain seq x y z
N MET A 1 17.51 2.87 -13.86
CA MET A 1 16.62 3.96 -13.44
C MET A 1 15.66 3.58 -12.31
N ALA A 2 15.31 2.31 -12.12
CA ALA A 2 14.44 1.87 -11.01
C ALA A 2 15.03 2.00 -9.59
N LEU A 3 16.35 2.14 -9.45
CA LEU A 3 17.04 2.22 -8.14
C LEU A 3 17.10 3.64 -7.51
N MET A 4 16.77 4.69 -8.25
CA MET A 4 16.70 6.06 -7.68
C MET A 4 15.37 6.35 -6.97
N PHE A 5 14.31 5.69 -7.37
CA PHE A 5 12.96 5.91 -6.91
C PHE A 5 12.75 5.68 -5.41
N PRO A 6 13.17 4.54 -4.82
CA PRO A 6 13.01 4.30 -3.38
C PRO A 6 13.83 5.24 -2.49
N ARG A 7 14.98 5.74 -2.97
CA ARG A 7 15.83 6.65 -2.20
C ARG A 7 15.27 8.08 -2.14
N LEU A 8 14.72 8.59 -3.23
CA LEU A 8 14.07 9.90 -3.27
C LEU A 8 12.81 9.91 -2.40
N ALA A 9 11.96 8.90 -2.53
CA ALA A 9 10.80 8.74 -1.66
C ALA A 9 11.21 8.64 -0.18
N ARG A 10 12.23 7.84 0.16
CA ARG A 10 12.74 7.73 1.54
C ARG A 10 13.24 9.05 2.12
N ASN A 11 13.92 9.87 1.33
CA ASN A 11 14.43 11.17 1.80
C ASN A 11 13.28 12.17 2.01
N PHE A 12 12.29 12.19 1.13
CA PHE A 12 11.11 13.04 1.28
C PHE A 12 10.26 12.63 2.48
N ILE A 13 10.06 11.33 2.70
CA ILE A 13 9.26 10.82 3.81
C ILE A 13 9.95 11.07 5.16
N LYS A 14 11.28 10.90 5.26
CA LYS A 14 12.01 11.22 6.49
C LYS A 14 11.99 12.72 6.83
N SER A 15 12.03 13.58 5.82
CA SER A 15 11.98 15.04 5.99
C SER A 15 10.56 15.61 6.00
N GLY A 16 9.55 14.85 5.63
CA GLY A 16 8.15 15.28 5.56
C GLY A 16 7.23 14.70 6.65
N TYR A 17 7.79 14.00 7.64
CA TYR A 17 7.01 13.46 8.77
C TYR A 17 6.76 14.55 9.81
N PHE A 18 5.50 14.95 9.94
CA PHE A 18 5.02 15.89 10.94
C PHE A 18 3.92 15.22 11.76
N PRO A 19 4.23 14.65 12.94
CA PRO A 19 3.21 14.08 13.80
C PRO A 19 2.21 15.15 14.21
N THR A 20 0.97 14.77 14.36
CA THR A 20 -0.06 15.66 14.93
C THR A 20 0.29 15.90 16.39
N ASP A 21 0.37 17.14 16.80
CA ASP A 21 0.63 17.50 18.20
C ASP A 21 -0.55 17.08 19.11
N GLU A 22 -0.24 16.82 20.36
CA GLU A 22 -1.19 16.29 21.35
C GLU A 22 -2.44 17.16 21.49
N ALA A 23 -2.28 18.49 21.58
CA ALA A 23 -3.40 19.40 21.75
C ALA A 23 -4.31 19.46 20.51
N THR A 24 -3.73 19.43 19.30
CA THR A 24 -4.49 19.32 18.06
C THR A 24 -5.20 17.97 17.96
N LEU A 25 -4.55 16.89 18.37
CA LEU A 25 -5.15 15.55 18.39
C LEU A 25 -6.36 15.50 19.32
N GLU A 26 -6.20 15.87 20.59
CA GLU A 26 -7.30 15.89 21.58
C GLU A 26 -8.50 16.69 21.09
N ARG A 27 -8.28 17.92 20.60
CA ARG A 27 -9.35 18.78 20.10
C ARG A 27 -10.02 18.21 18.83
N THR A 28 -9.25 17.53 17.97
CA THR A 28 -9.80 16.86 16.78
C THR A 28 -10.71 15.70 17.18
N LEU A 29 -10.33 14.92 18.20
CA LEU A 29 -11.13 13.82 18.70
C LEU A 29 -12.47 14.27 19.29
N CYS A 30 -12.54 15.46 19.92
CA CYS A 30 -13.80 16.03 20.42
C CYS A 30 -14.83 16.28 19.30
N ALA A 31 -14.40 16.38 18.05
CA ALA A 31 -15.29 16.54 16.89
C ALA A 31 -15.92 15.23 16.41
N LEU A 32 -15.53 14.08 16.93
CA LEU A 32 -15.92 12.75 16.47
C LEU A 32 -16.83 12.05 17.47
N ALA A 33 -17.79 11.28 16.98
CA ALA A 33 -18.63 10.41 17.79
C ALA A 33 -18.80 9.04 17.11
N PRO A 34 -18.88 7.95 17.85
CA PRO A 34 -19.12 6.62 17.27
C PRO A 34 -20.59 6.44 16.89
N SER A 35 -20.85 5.68 15.83
CA SER A 35 -22.17 5.07 15.62
C SER A 35 -22.28 3.74 16.38
N ALA A 36 -23.49 3.21 16.44
CA ALA A 36 -23.66 1.83 16.94
C ALA A 36 -23.10 0.81 15.93
N GLY A 37 -22.44 -0.23 16.44
CA GLY A 37 -21.86 -1.33 15.63
C GLY A 37 -20.36 -1.23 15.45
N SER A 38 -19.81 -2.11 14.62
CA SER A 38 -18.37 -2.20 14.34
C SER A 38 -17.93 -1.04 13.45
N ILE A 39 -16.88 -0.35 13.82
CA ILE A 39 -16.30 0.79 13.09
C ILE A 39 -14.90 0.39 12.59
N CYS A 40 -14.61 0.63 11.31
CA CYS A 40 -13.25 0.53 10.78
C CYS A 40 -12.72 1.93 10.47
N ILE A 41 -11.52 2.23 10.96
CA ILE A 41 -10.85 3.52 10.75
C ILE A 41 -9.49 3.29 10.09
N LEU A 42 -9.06 4.24 9.25
CA LEU A 42 -7.84 4.13 8.48
C LEU A 42 -6.97 5.39 8.61
N ASP A 43 -5.69 5.17 8.93
CA ASP A 43 -4.62 6.16 8.69
C ASP A 43 -3.63 5.59 7.66
N PRO A 44 -3.57 6.17 6.45
CA PRO A 44 -2.73 5.66 5.37
C PRO A 44 -1.26 6.15 5.45
N CYS A 45 -0.91 6.90 6.47
CA CYS A 45 0.43 7.46 6.72
C CYS A 45 0.67 7.65 8.22
N ALA A 46 0.44 6.57 8.96
CA ALA A 46 0.18 6.59 10.39
C ALA A 46 1.36 6.99 11.30
N GLY A 47 2.57 7.07 10.75
CA GLY A 47 3.74 7.31 11.58
C GLY A 47 3.88 6.22 12.65
N GLU A 48 4.02 6.62 13.89
CA GLU A 48 4.08 5.71 15.02
C GLU A 48 2.71 5.10 15.42
N GLY A 49 1.62 5.53 14.76
CA GLY A 49 0.27 4.99 14.98
C GLY A 49 -0.50 5.60 16.15
N VAL A 50 0.06 6.59 16.84
CA VAL A 50 -0.54 7.19 18.04
C VAL A 50 -1.89 7.84 17.73
N ALA A 51 -1.95 8.70 16.70
CA ALA A 51 -3.19 9.44 16.38
C ALA A 51 -4.38 8.52 16.08
N ILE A 52 -4.17 7.47 15.29
CA ILE A 52 -5.23 6.54 14.93
C ILE A 52 -5.60 5.60 16.10
N ALA A 53 -4.65 5.27 16.96
CA ALA A 53 -4.92 4.50 18.18
C ALA A 53 -5.77 5.29 19.18
N GLU A 54 -5.45 6.57 19.41
CA GLU A 54 -6.25 7.48 20.22
C GLU A 54 -7.65 7.71 19.63
N ALA A 55 -7.75 7.82 18.29
CA ALA A 55 -9.04 7.88 17.62
C ALA A 55 -9.88 6.61 17.85
N ALA A 56 -9.26 5.43 17.79
CA ALA A 56 -9.94 4.17 18.11
C ALA A 56 -10.41 4.12 19.56
N HIS A 57 -9.60 4.64 20.48
CA HIS A 57 -9.97 4.70 21.91
C HIS A 57 -11.14 5.66 22.15
N ALA A 58 -11.08 6.86 21.56
CA ALA A 58 -12.15 7.88 21.68
C ALA A 58 -13.50 7.42 21.09
N LEU A 59 -13.45 6.61 20.03
CA LEU A 59 -14.63 6.04 19.36
C LEU A 59 -15.13 4.74 20.01
N GLY A 60 -14.44 4.22 21.04
CA GLY A 60 -14.79 2.97 21.71
C GLY A 60 -13.96 1.80 21.21
N ARG A 61 -12.87 1.51 21.88
CA ARG A 61 -11.83 0.54 21.45
C ARG A 61 -12.35 -0.86 21.16
N GLU A 62 -13.38 -1.30 21.88
CA GLU A 62 -13.94 -2.65 21.70
C GLU A 62 -14.71 -2.83 20.39
N SER A 63 -15.29 -1.75 19.87
CA SER A 63 -16.07 -1.75 18.62
C SER A 63 -15.37 -1.10 17.43
N THR A 64 -14.15 -0.56 17.65
CA THR A 64 -13.42 0.18 16.62
C THR A 64 -12.12 -0.55 16.25
N HIS A 65 -12.00 -0.88 14.97
CA HIS A 65 -10.84 -1.53 14.39
C HIS A 65 -9.99 -0.51 13.64
N ALA A 66 -8.74 -0.32 14.10
CA ALA A 66 -7.79 0.63 13.55
C ALA A 66 -6.87 -0.03 12.52
N TYR A 67 -6.81 0.54 11.33
CA TYR A 67 -5.96 0.13 10.22
C TYR A 67 -4.96 1.22 9.90
N ALA A 68 -3.71 0.84 9.66
CA ALA A 68 -2.62 1.77 9.41
C ALA A 68 -1.76 1.32 8.23
N VAL A 69 -1.20 2.29 7.48
CA VAL A 69 -0.11 2.06 6.54
C VAL A 69 1.02 3.00 6.90
N GLU A 70 2.23 2.48 7.03
CA GLU A 70 3.41 3.28 7.32
C GLU A 70 4.60 2.80 6.47
N TYR A 71 5.30 3.75 5.88
CA TYR A 71 6.43 3.47 5.00
C TYR A 71 7.72 3.14 5.74
N ASP A 72 7.99 3.82 6.86
CA ASP A 72 9.19 3.61 7.66
C ASP A 72 9.05 2.36 8.52
N ALA A 73 10.08 1.49 8.51
CA ALA A 73 10.03 0.19 9.17
C ALA A 73 9.95 0.30 10.70
N GLU A 74 10.66 1.27 11.30
CA GLU A 74 10.70 1.44 12.76
C GLU A 74 9.35 1.97 13.27
N ARG A 75 8.80 2.99 12.58
CA ARG A 75 7.47 3.52 12.90
C ARG A 75 6.37 2.50 12.65
N ALA A 76 6.44 1.74 11.56
CA ALA A 76 5.48 0.67 11.30
C ALA A 76 5.53 -0.44 12.37
N ALA A 77 6.73 -0.77 12.88
CA ALA A 77 6.88 -1.74 13.97
C ALA A 77 6.27 -1.22 15.28
N HIS A 78 6.37 0.09 15.56
CA HIS A 78 5.71 0.72 16.70
C HIS A 78 4.19 0.74 16.50
N ALA A 79 3.70 1.20 15.36
CA ALA A 79 2.27 1.27 15.05
C ALA A 79 1.58 -0.10 15.16
N ARG A 80 2.25 -1.19 14.77
CA ARG A 80 1.73 -2.57 14.92
C ARG A 80 1.39 -2.96 16.36
N GLN A 81 1.97 -2.31 17.36
CA GLN A 81 1.69 -2.57 18.76
C GLN A 81 0.45 -1.82 19.25
N LEU A 82 0.05 -0.75 18.56
CA LEU A 82 -1.03 0.15 18.97
C LEU A 82 -2.34 -0.09 18.21
N VAL A 83 -2.26 -0.57 16.96
CA VAL A 83 -3.42 -0.73 16.07
C VAL A 83 -3.71 -2.20 15.75
N ASP A 84 -4.91 -2.50 15.25
CA ASP A 84 -5.31 -3.87 14.91
C ASP A 84 -4.56 -4.42 13.70
N ARG A 85 -4.32 -3.57 12.68
CA ARG A 85 -3.56 -3.96 11.48
C ARG A 85 -2.71 -2.80 10.97
N CYS A 86 -1.41 -3.04 10.81
CA CYS A 86 -0.50 -2.08 10.20
C CYS A 86 0.29 -2.73 9.06
N LEU A 87 0.22 -2.14 7.86
CA LEU A 87 1.06 -2.50 6.73
C LEU A 87 2.32 -1.66 6.74
N HIS A 88 3.47 -2.31 6.70
CA HIS A 88 4.74 -1.65 6.41
C HIS A 88 4.93 -1.56 4.90
N GLY A 89 4.91 -0.36 4.35
CA GLY A 89 5.17 -0.14 2.93
C GLY A 89 4.59 1.15 2.37
N ASP A 90 4.76 1.33 1.07
CA ASP A 90 4.19 2.47 0.35
C ASP A 90 2.67 2.26 0.17
N LEU A 91 1.88 3.29 0.50
CA LEU A 91 0.44 3.31 0.26
C LEU A 91 0.09 3.00 -1.20
N MET A 92 0.92 3.45 -2.14
CA MET A 92 0.68 3.27 -3.58
C MET A 92 0.78 1.79 -3.99
N ASP A 93 1.54 0.98 -3.23
CA ASP A 93 1.72 -0.46 -3.45
C ASP A 93 0.74 -1.32 -2.66
N THR A 94 -0.33 -0.73 -2.11
CA THR A 94 -1.32 -1.46 -1.33
C THR A 94 -2.59 -1.77 -2.12
N ILE A 95 -3.23 -2.89 -1.78
CA ILE A 95 -4.61 -3.20 -2.16
C ILE A 95 -5.47 -3.16 -0.91
N ILE A 96 -6.39 -2.22 -0.90
CA ILE A 96 -7.29 -1.95 0.23
C ILE A 96 -8.72 -1.92 -0.29
N THR A 97 -9.63 -2.57 0.42
CA THR A 97 -11.06 -2.63 0.07
C THR A 97 -11.65 -1.22 0.02
N ARG A 98 -12.35 -0.93 -1.06
CA ARG A 98 -13.03 0.37 -1.25
C ARG A 98 -14.24 0.48 -0.34
N GLN A 99 -14.53 1.70 0.13
CA GLN A 99 -15.71 2.01 0.95
C GLN A 99 -15.81 1.15 2.22
N ALA A 100 -14.68 0.78 2.80
CA ALA A 100 -14.61 -0.11 3.97
C ALA A 100 -14.31 0.63 5.29
N PHE A 101 -14.11 1.96 5.23
CA PHE A 101 -13.74 2.72 6.42
C PHE A 101 -14.76 3.81 6.73
N GLY A 102 -15.13 3.93 8.00
CA GLY A 102 -16.00 4.99 8.51
C GLY A 102 -15.24 6.28 8.79
N LEU A 103 -13.96 6.21 9.13
CA LEU A 103 -13.07 7.37 9.34
C LEU A 103 -11.82 7.21 8.49
N LEU A 104 -11.43 8.29 7.83
CA LEU A 104 -10.14 8.48 7.20
C LEU A 104 -9.40 9.58 7.96
N TRP A 105 -8.37 9.20 8.72
CA TRP A 105 -7.43 10.12 9.33
C TRP A 105 -6.28 10.32 8.36
N LEU A 106 -6.15 11.51 7.78
CA LEU A 106 -5.22 11.76 6.69
C LEU A 106 -4.28 12.93 7.06
N ASN A 107 -3.11 12.61 7.59
CA ASN A 107 -2.00 13.55 7.79
C ASN A 107 -0.81 13.12 6.92
N PRO A 108 -0.87 13.37 5.60
CA PRO A 108 0.11 12.84 4.65
C PRO A 108 1.46 13.55 4.77
N PRO A 109 2.53 12.96 4.26
CA PRO A 109 3.81 13.67 4.14
C PRO A 109 3.65 14.90 3.24
N TYR A 110 4.34 15.98 3.60
CA TYR A 110 4.29 17.26 2.87
C TYR A 110 5.40 17.33 1.83
N GLY A 111 5.07 17.75 0.62
CA GLY A 111 6.06 17.94 -0.41
C GLY A 111 5.54 17.97 -1.84
N ASP A 112 6.39 18.44 -2.75
CA ASP A 112 6.10 18.43 -4.18
C ASP A 112 6.47 17.08 -4.80
N LEU A 113 5.64 16.61 -5.72
CA LEU A 113 5.97 15.48 -6.57
C LEU A 113 6.93 15.94 -7.67
N SER A 114 8.06 15.27 -7.86
CA SER A 114 8.93 15.53 -9.01
C SER A 114 8.23 15.13 -10.31
N ARG A 115 8.59 15.80 -11.44
CA ARG A 115 7.98 15.52 -12.75
C ARG A 115 8.18 14.06 -13.20
N ASP A 116 9.30 13.44 -12.82
CA ASP A 116 9.59 12.04 -13.14
C ASP A 116 8.67 11.05 -12.39
N VAL A 117 8.13 11.47 -11.27
CA VAL A 117 7.19 10.70 -10.44
C VAL A 117 5.77 10.81 -10.97
N ASN A 118 5.39 11.94 -11.58
CA ASN A 118 4.03 12.19 -12.06
C ASN A 118 3.55 11.19 -13.12
N GLY A 119 4.46 10.64 -13.94
CA GLY A 119 4.10 9.67 -14.97
C GLY A 119 3.82 8.26 -14.46
N ASN A 120 4.37 7.89 -13.30
CA ASN A 120 4.33 6.52 -12.79
C ASN A 120 3.41 6.30 -11.58
N ILE A 121 2.99 7.35 -10.87
CA ILE A 121 2.23 7.23 -9.61
C ILE A 121 0.73 7.48 -9.79
N GLY A 122 0.27 7.79 -11.02
CA GLY A 122 -1.15 7.95 -11.31
C GLY A 122 -1.78 9.23 -10.75
N TYR A 123 -0.98 10.30 -10.54
CA TYR A 123 -1.54 11.62 -10.22
C TYR A 123 -2.41 12.12 -11.37
N GLN A 124 -3.69 12.39 -11.08
CA GLN A 124 -4.70 12.78 -12.06
C GLN A 124 -5.12 14.26 -11.91
N GLY A 125 -4.19 15.14 -11.59
CA GLY A 125 -4.45 16.56 -11.41
C GLY A 125 -3.88 17.42 -12.55
N GLN A 126 -4.43 18.64 -12.70
CA GLN A 126 -3.92 19.66 -13.61
C GLN A 126 -3.16 20.77 -12.86
N GLY A 127 -3.29 20.83 -11.55
CA GLY A 127 -2.62 21.79 -10.68
C GLY A 127 -1.22 21.33 -10.25
N ARG A 128 -0.69 22.00 -9.22
CA ARG A 128 0.61 21.65 -8.62
C ARG A 128 0.54 20.26 -8.02
N ALA A 129 1.38 19.36 -8.53
CA ALA A 129 1.45 18.00 -8.07
C ALA A 129 2.15 17.92 -6.70
N ARG A 130 1.42 17.52 -5.68
CA ARG A 130 1.87 17.43 -4.29
C ARG A 130 1.51 16.09 -3.68
N LEU A 131 2.31 15.64 -2.71
CA LEU A 131 2.06 14.40 -1.97
C LEU A 131 0.71 14.43 -1.27
N GLU A 132 0.34 15.55 -0.66
CA GLU A 132 -0.92 15.73 0.04
C GLU A 132 -2.12 15.42 -0.87
N LYS A 133 -2.09 15.94 -2.10
CA LYS A 133 -3.14 15.69 -3.10
C LYS A 133 -3.15 14.25 -3.61
N LEU A 134 -1.96 13.66 -3.82
CA LEU A 134 -1.83 12.28 -4.26
C LEU A 134 -2.43 11.32 -3.22
N PHE A 135 -2.07 11.50 -1.94
CA PHE A 135 -2.63 10.72 -0.85
C PHE A 135 -4.15 10.87 -0.74
N TYR A 136 -4.66 12.10 -0.89
CA TYR A 136 -6.09 12.34 -0.94
C TYR A 136 -6.79 11.57 -2.06
N GLN A 137 -6.29 11.64 -3.30
CA GLN A 137 -6.87 10.90 -4.44
C GLN A 137 -6.82 9.39 -4.22
N ARG A 138 -5.71 8.88 -3.69
CA ARG A 138 -5.52 7.46 -3.44
C ARG A 138 -6.47 6.91 -2.37
N THR A 139 -6.77 7.71 -1.35
CA THR A 139 -7.53 7.28 -0.18
C THR A 139 -9.03 7.60 -0.24
N LEU A 140 -9.43 8.60 -1.02
CA LEU A 140 -10.84 8.93 -1.21
C LEU A 140 -11.74 7.73 -1.49
N PRO A 141 -11.38 6.76 -2.39
CA PRO A 141 -12.23 5.60 -2.65
C PRO A 141 -12.38 4.64 -1.47
N LEU A 142 -11.49 4.71 -0.46
CA LEU A 142 -11.45 3.79 0.68
C LEU A 142 -12.48 4.16 1.76
N LEU A 143 -12.74 5.47 1.93
CA LEU A 143 -13.74 5.97 2.86
C LEU A 143 -15.15 5.62 2.33
N GLN A 144 -16.07 5.12 3.17
CA GLN A 144 -17.45 4.86 2.76
C GLN A 144 -18.27 6.14 2.64
N TYR A 145 -19.40 6.10 1.95
CA TYR A 145 -20.36 7.22 1.98
C TYR A 145 -20.95 7.39 3.38
N GLY A 146 -21.06 8.63 3.83
CA GLY A 146 -21.35 8.98 5.21
C GLY A 146 -20.14 8.99 6.12
N GLY A 147 -19.00 8.41 5.67
CA GLY A 147 -17.75 8.38 6.42
C GLY A 147 -17.14 9.76 6.62
N VAL A 148 -16.35 9.89 7.65
CA VAL A 148 -15.74 11.14 8.10
C VAL A 148 -14.30 11.24 7.61
N LEU A 149 -13.94 12.38 7.06
CA LEU A 149 -12.57 12.77 6.76
C LEU A 149 -12.05 13.68 7.87
N VAL A 150 -10.87 13.37 8.39
CA VAL A 150 -9.98 14.30 9.10
C VAL A 150 -8.75 14.47 8.24
N TYR A 151 -8.52 15.68 7.71
CA TYR A 151 -7.43 15.94 6.78
C TYR A 151 -6.57 17.08 7.29
N ILE A 152 -5.30 16.78 7.59
CA ILE A 152 -4.34 17.70 8.20
C ILE A 152 -3.28 18.04 7.17
N ILE A 153 -3.22 19.30 6.75
CA ILE A 153 -2.30 19.78 5.72
C ILE A 153 -1.88 21.22 5.97
N PRO A 154 -0.77 21.69 5.39
CA PRO A 154 -0.48 23.12 5.39
C PRO A 154 -1.53 23.91 4.59
N SER A 155 -1.93 25.07 5.11
CA SER A 155 -2.99 25.91 4.50
C SER A 155 -2.72 26.28 3.03
N TYR A 156 -1.46 26.51 2.66
CA TYR A 156 -1.06 26.87 1.30
C TYR A 156 -1.24 25.73 0.25
N VAL A 157 -1.60 24.52 0.67
CA VAL A 157 -1.94 23.40 -0.23
C VAL A 157 -3.34 23.54 -0.80
N LEU A 158 -4.20 24.34 -0.17
CA LEU A 158 -5.58 24.60 -0.56
C LEU A 158 -5.66 25.49 -1.81
N ASP A 159 -5.34 24.93 -2.95
CA ASP A 159 -5.56 25.58 -4.24
C ASP A 159 -6.95 25.25 -4.84
N ALA A 160 -7.28 25.89 -5.95
CA ALA A 160 -8.57 25.72 -6.62
C ALA A 160 -8.89 24.26 -6.98
N GLU A 161 -7.87 23.45 -7.26
CA GLU A 161 -8.02 22.04 -7.62
C GLU A 161 -8.40 21.20 -6.40
N LEU A 162 -7.63 21.27 -5.31
CA LEU A 162 -7.91 20.52 -4.09
C LEU A 162 -9.24 20.93 -3.46
N VAL A 163 -9.50 22.25 -3.41
CA VAL A 163 -10.78 22.79 -2.93
C VAL A 163 -11.95 22.29 -3.80
N GLY A 164 -11.76 22.22 -5.12
CA GLY A 164 -12.75 21.64 -6.03
C GLY A 164 -13.02 20.15 -5.76
N TRP A 165 -12.00 19.37 -5.38
CA TRP A 165 -12.21 17.97 -4.99
C TRP A 165 -12.90 17.83 -3.64
N LEU A 166 -12.46 18.58 -2.63
CA LEU A 166 -13.07 18.56 -1.30
C LEU A 166 -14.56 18.91 -1.38
N THR A 167 -14.89 20.03 -2.03
CA THR A 167 -16.28 20.48 -2.15
C THR A 167 -17.15 19.61 -3.05
N ARG A 168 -16.57 18.76 -3.89
CA ARG A 168 -17.31 17.78 -4.71
C ARG A 168 -17.66 16.52 -3.94
N HIS A 169 -16.81 16.12 -2.99
CA HIS A 169 -16.92 14.80 -2.36
C HIS A 169 -17.38 14.83 -0.92
N TYR A 170 -17.36 16.01 -0.27
CA TYR A 170 -17.72 16.15 1.13
C TYR A 170 -18.75 17.23 1.36
N ALA A 171 -19.67 16.96 2.26
CA ALA A 171 -20.57 17.94 2.88
C ALA A 171 -20.11 18.27 4.31
N GLU A 172 -20.72 19.29 4.91
CA GLU A 172 -20.40 19.70 6.28
C GLU A 172 -18.91 20.01 6.46
N LEU A 173 -18.28 20.56 5.42
CA LEU A 173 -16.87 20.93 5.45
C LEU A 173 -16.63 22.02 6.50
N ARG A 174 -15.68 21.77 7.41
CA ARG A 174 -15.18 22.74 8.37
C ARG A 174 -13.66 22.72 8.35
N ILE A 175 -13.07 23.89 8.50
CA ILE A 175 -11.63 24.08 8.51
C ILE A 175 -11.23 24.90 9.73
N TYR A 176 -10.21 24.43 10.41
CA TYR A 176 -9.62 25.09 11.57
C TYR A 176 -8.10 25.08 11.46
N ARG A 177 -7.45 26.06 12.04
CA ARG A 177 -6.01 26.10 12.24
C ARG A 177 -5.64 25.12 13.37
N ALA A 178 -4.61 24.34 13.17
CA ALA A 178 -4.03 23.51 14.23
C ALA A 178 -3.54 24.35 15.41
N VAL A 179 -3.47 23.74 16.59
CA VAL A 179 -3.01 24.43 17.80
C VAL A 179 -1.52 24.79 17.65
N GLU A 180 -0.72 23.84 17.14
CA GLU A 180 0.66 24.09 16.79
C GLU A 180 0.75 24.92 15.49
N THR A 181 1.40 26.09 15.59
CA THR A 181 1.43 27.06 14.48
C THR A 181 2.67 27.00 13.61
N GLN A 182 3.70 26.27 14.03
CA GLN A 182 5.01 26.23 13.37
C GLN A 182 4.91 25.80 11.90
N PHE A 183 4.01 24.87 11.58
CA PHE A 183 3.87 24.31 10.23
C PHE A 183 2.68 24.85 9.43
N LYS A 184 1.99 25.86 9.96
CA LYS A 184 0.78 26.46 9.35
C LYS A 184 -0.26 25.41 8.93
N GLN A 185 -0.42 24.38 9.76
CA GLN A 185 -1.35 23.29 9.50
C GLN A 185 -2.80 23.75 9.71
N VAL A 186 -3.67 23.21 8.88
CA VAL A 186 -5.12 23.27 9.03
C VAL A 186 -5.70 21.87 9.14
N VAL A 187 -6.71 21.71 9.97
CA VAL A 187 -7.49 20.49 10.15
C VAL A 187 -8.83 20.69 9.43
N ILE A 188 -9.08 19.84 8.46
CA ILE A 188 -10.29 19.89 7.63
C ILE A 188 -11.14 18.67 7.98
N PHE A 189 -12.38 18.92 8.37
CA PHE A 189 -13.39 17.90 8.59
C PHE A 189 -14.39 17.89 7.43
N GLY A 190 -14.90 16.70 7.11
CA GLY A 190 -15.98 16.59 6.14
C GLY A 190 -16.64 15.22 6.18
N ARG A 191 -17.92 15.17 5.88
CA ARG A 191 -18.67 13.91 5.73
C ARG A 191 -18.78 13.55 4.25
N ARG A 192 -18.31 12.37 3.86
CA ARG A 192 -18.34 11.92 2.47
C ARG A 192 -19.77 11.75 1.97
N VAL A 193 -20.07 12.38 0.84
CA VAL A 193 -21.41 12.35 0.22
C VAL A 193 -21.32 11.97 -1.26
N ARG A 194 -22.45 11.55 -1.82
CA ARG A 194 -22.58 11.44 -3.27
C ARG A 194 -22.84 12.82 -3.85
N GLN A 195 -22.35 13.07 -5.05
CA GLN A 195 -22.51 14.38 -5.70
C GLN A 195 -23.98 14.84 -5.80
N ARG A 196 -24.91 13.90 -5.98
CA ARG A 196 -26.36 14.18 -6.04
C ARG A 196 -26.98 14.64 -4.72
N ASP A 197 -26.30 14.37 -3.60
CA ASP A 197 -26.80 14.65 -2.24
C ASP A 197 -26.20 15.96 -1.69
N GLN A 198 -25.49 16.73 -2.51
CA GLN A 198 -24.91 18.03 -2.14
C GLN A 198 -25.88 19.19 -2.42
N THR A 199 -25.89 20.14 -1.51
CA THR A 199 -26.58 21.44 -1.71
C THR A 199 -25.62 22.47 -2.32
N SER A 200 -26.10 23.19 -3.31
CA SER A 200 -25.27 24.16 -4.06
C SER A 200 -24.79 25.35 -3.18
N ASP A 201 -25.59 25.78 -2.22
CA ASP A 201 -25.25 26.95 -1.39
C ASP A 201 -24.19 26.61 -0.34
N ASP A 202 -24.31 25.46 0.34
CA ASP A 202 -23.30 24.99 1.31
C ASP A 202 -21.96 24.74 0.62
N THR A 203 -21.99 24.16 -0.57
CA THR A 203 -20.80 23.89 -1.38
C THR A 203 -20.11 25.20 -1.79
N ARG A 204 -20.87 26.23 -2.16
CA ARG A 204 -20.32 27.54 -2.57
C ARG A 204 -19.66 28.25 -1.39
N ALA A 205 -20.32 28.32 -0.23
CA ALA A 205 -19.78 28.95 0.97
C ALA A 205 -18.51 28.27 1.47
N ALA A 206 -18.51 26.93 1.54
CA ALA A 206 -17.32 26.14 1.91
C ALA A 206 -16.17 26.37 0.92
N ARG A 207 -16.45 26.38 -0.38
CA ARG A 207 -15.46 26.64 -1.42
C ARG A 207 -14.81 28.02 -1.27
N GLU A 208 -15.60 29.04 -1.06
CA GLU A 208 -15.09 30.42 -0.88
C GLU A 208 -14.21 30.51 0.36
N GLN A 209 -14.63 29.96 1.49
CA GLN A 209 -13.88 29.95 2.73
C GLN A 209 -12.52 29.23 2.56
N LEU A 210 -12.53 28.03 1.99
CA LEU A 210 -11.30 27.24 1.77
C LEU A 210 -10.31 27.95 0.86
N LEU A 211 -10.79 28.58 -0.23
CA LEU A 211 -9.95 29.34 -1.15
C LEU A 211 -9.34 30.57 -0.50
N ARG A 212 -10.12 31.35 0.29
CA ARG A 212 -9.59 32.51 1.00
C ARG A 212 -8.49 32.14 1.98
N ILE A 213 -8.65 31.03 2.70
CA ILE A 213 -7.62 30.52 3.61
C ILE A 213 -6.39 30.02 2.82
N GLY A 214 -6.60 29.29 1.75
CA GLY A 214 -5.51 28.78 0.90
C GLY A 214 -4.68 29.88 0.24
N ASN A 215 -5.32 30.97 -0.18
CA ASN A 215 -4.66 32.14 -0.75
C ASN A 215 -3.99 33.05 0.30
N GLY A 216 -4.30 32.86 1.58
CA GLY A 216 -3.85 33.75 2.66
C GLY A 216 -4.67 35.03 2.79
N ASP A 217 -5.85 35.07 2.18
CA ASP A 217 -6.79 36.21 2.27
C ASP A 217 -7.62 36.21 3.57
N ALA A 218 -7.59 35.09 4.29
CA ALA A 218 -8.20 34.92 5.61
C ALA A 218 -7.43 33.88 6.41
N ASP A 219 -7.39 34.08 7.72
CA ASP A 219 -6.90 33.06 8.65
C ASP A 219 -8.03 32.09 9.02
N ALA A 220 -7.70 30.82 9.19
CA ALA A 220 -8.61 29.86 9.78
C ALA A 220 -8.70 30.11 11.30
N ASP A 221 -9.90 29.96 11.85
CA ASP A 221 -10.10 29.96 13.30
C ASP A 221 -9.29 28.84 13.95
N GLU A 222 -8.84 29.03 15.17
CA GLU A 222 -8.17 27.97 15.92
C GLU A 222 -9.13 26.81 16.19
N LEU A 223 -8.63 25.58 16.12
CA LEU A 223 -9.41 24.40 16.46
C LEU A 223 -9.93 24.53 17.91
N PRO A 224 -11.27 24.54 18.13
CA PRO A 224 -11.84 24.81 19.44
C PRO A 224 -11.49 23.71 20.46
N SER A 225 -11.31 24.09 21.71
CA SER A 225 -11.07 23.12 22.81
C SER A 225 -12.30 22.28 23.15
N GLU A 226 -13.49 22.87 22.94
CA GLU A 226 -14.78 22.20 23.07
C GLU A 226 -15.48 22.29 21.71
N TRP A 227 -15.97 21.15 21.21
CA TRP A 227 -16.61 21.12 19.89
C TRP A 227 -17.98 21.80 19.96
N PRO A 228 -18.21 22.92 19.24
CA PRO A 228 -19.42 23.74 19.39
C PRO A 228 -20.60 23.23 18.54
N PHE A 229 -20.45 22.14 17.80
CA PHE A 229 -21.46 21.58 16.90
C PHE A 229 -21.82 20.16 17.30
N LEU A 230 -22.78 19.56 16.61
CA LEU A 230 -22.98 18.13 16.65
C LEU A 230 -21.71 17.44 16.13
N PRO A 231 -21.17 16.46 16.86
CA PRO A 231 -19.99 15.74 16.41
C PRO A 231 -20.24 14.98 15.09
N TYR A 232 -19.21 14.82 14.30
CA TYR A 232 -19.27 13.96 13.13
C TYR A 232 -19.43 12.51 13.58
N THR A 233 -20.55 11.91 13.25
CA THR A 233 -20.78 10.49 13.57
C THR A 233 -20.01 9.61 12.60
N VAL A 234 -19.04 8.85 13.11
CA VAL A 234 -18.28 7.87 12.34
C VAL A 234 -19.15 6.64 12.12
N PRO A 235 -19.56 6.33 10.88
CA PRO A 235 -20.49 5.26 10.64
C PRO A 235 -19.85 3.88 10.80
N SER A 236 -20.65 2.91 11.25
CA SER A 236 -20.27 1.51 11.29
C SER A 236 -20.12 0.91 9.90
N VAL A 237 -19.42 -0.21 9.83
CA VAL A 237 -19.24 -1.00 8.61
C VAL A 237 -19.99 -2.33 8.75
N SER A 238 -20.45 -2.87 7.62
CA SER A 238 -21.15 -4.16 7.60
C SER A 238 -20.20 -5.36 7.74
N ALA A 239 -18.95 -5.19 7.36
CA ALA A 239 -17.90 -6.19 7.44
C ALA A 239 -16.52 -5.52 7.47
N GLU A 240 -15.54 -6.21 8.01
CA GLU A 240 -14.14 -5.80 7.91
C GLU A 240 -13.65 -5.75 6.46
N PRO A 241 -12.60 -4.94 6.16
CA PRO A 241 -12.00 -4.90 4.85
C PRO A 241 -11.52 -6.29 4.40
N GLU A 242 -12.06 -6.79 3.28
CA GLU A 242 -11.66 -8.08 2.70
C GLU A 242 -10.19 -8.07 2.25
N HIS A 243 -9.77 -6.95 1.67
CA HIS A 243 -8.40 -6.75 1.19
C HIS A 243 -7.74 -5.64 1.99
N PHE A 244 -6.65 -5.96 2.65
CA PHE A 244 -5.74 -5.01 3.30
C PHE A 244 -4.35 -5.61 3.29
N TYR A 245 -3.64 -5.46 2.17
CA TYR A 245 -2.32 -6.03 1.97
C TYR A 245 -1.49 -5.23 0.99
N ARG A 246 -0.18 -5.45 1.03
CA ARG A 246 0.79 -4.87 0.11
C ARG A 246 0.99 -5.77 -1.10
N VAL A 247 1.07 -5.18 -2.30
CA VAL A 247 1.28 -5.92 -3.56
C VAL A 247 2.70 -6.46 -3.66
N THR A 248 3.68 -5.68 -3.20
CA THR A 248 5.10 -6.04 -3.23
C THR A 248 5.52 -6.49 -1.83
N LEU A 249 5.81 -7.77 -1.66
CA LEU A 249 6.33 -8.34 -0.42
C LEU A 249 7.80 -8.66 -0.58
N GLU A 250 8.61 -8.22 0.36
CA GLU A 250 9.97 -8.74 0.52
C GLU A 250 9.90 -10.21 0.98
N PRO A 251 10.90 -11.06 0.65
CA PRO A 251 10.89 -12.48 1.02
C PRO A 251 10.64 -12.73 2.50
N GLU A 252 11.24 -11.91 3.38
CA GLU A 252 11.09 -11.99 4.83
C GLU A 252 9.66 -11.68 5.28
N GLN A 253 9.04 -10.65 4.71
CA GLN A 253 7.64 -10.28 4.99
C GLN A 253 6.68 -11.35 4.50
N LEU A 254 6.97 -11.97 3.35
CA LEU A 254 6.19 -13.09 2.85
C LEU A 254 6.25 -14.28 3.83
N ALA A 255 7.44 -14.58 4.35
CA ALA A 255 7.61 -15.66 5.32
C ALA A 255 6.80 -15.39 6.61
N GLU A 256 6.81 -14.15 7.13
CA GLU A 256 6.02 -13.74 8.28
C GLU A 256 4.51 -13.88 8.02
N GLU A 257 4.03 -13.37 6.87
CA GLU A 257 2.60 -13.46 6.52
C GLU A 257 2.16 -14.91 6.31
N VAL A 258 3.00 -15.74 5.70
CA VAL A 258 2.75 -17.18 5.55
C VAL A 258 2.62 -17.88 6.91
N GLN A 259 3.43 -17.51 7.89
CA GLN A 259 3.34 -18.08 9.24
C GLN A 259 2.08 -17.61 9.98
N ARG A 260 1.66 -16.36 9.76
CA ARG A 260 0.49 -15.75 10.39
C ARG A 260 -0.83 -16.27 9.81
N LEU A 261 -0.91 -16.43 8.49
CA LEU A 261 -2.12 -16.83 7.77
C LEU A 261 -2.29 -18.35 7.77
N LYS A 262 -2.78 -18.90 8.87
CA LYS A 262 -3.06 -20.34 8.98
C LYS A 262 -4.16 -20.85 8.03
N GLY A 263 -5.04 -19.94 7.55
CA GLY A 263 -6.23 -20.29 6.78
C GLY A 263 -6.01 -20.52 5.28
N LEU A 264 -4.94 -19.97 4.69
CA LEU A 264 -4.69 -20.12 3.25
C LEU A 264 -4.17 -21.52 2.88
N TRP A 265 -3.41 -22.13 3.76
CA TRP A 265 -2.65 -23.35 3.48
C TRP A 265 -3.49 -24.63 3.47
N PRO A 266 -4.54 -24.81 4.30
CA PRO A 266 -5.42 -25.96 4.17
C PRO A 266 -6.17 -26.03 2.84
N SER A 267 -6.42 -24.90 2.19
CA SER A 267 -7.09 -24.82 0.90
C SER A 267 -6.13 -24.76 -0.30
N LEU A 268 -4.81 -24.70 -0.08
CA LEU A 268 -3.83 -24.61 -1.14
C LEU A 268 -3.92 -25.78 -2.11
N ASP A 269 -4.09 -27.02 -1.60
CA ASP A 269 -4.24 -28.23 -2.41
C ASP A 269 -5.51 -28.18 -3.27
N THR A 270 -6.56 -27.50 -2.80
CA THR A 270 -7.81 -27.33 -3.55
C THR A 270 -7.65 -26.32 -4.69
N HIS A 271 -6.86 -25.27 -4.50
CA HIS A 271 -6.71 -24.17 -5.44
C HIS A 271 -5.49 -24.30 -6.37
N LEU A 272 -4.40 -24.88 -5.87
CA LEU A 272 -3.14 -25.04 -6.60
C LEU A 272 -2.78 -26.50 -6.86
N GLY A 273 -3.51 -27.46 -6.27
CA GLY A 273 -3.39 -28.86 -6.59
C GLY A 273 -3.74 -29.07 -8.06
N ALA A 274 -2.76 -29.46 -8.87
CA ALA A 274 -3.05 -29.90 -10.23
C ALA A 274 -4.10 -31.02 -10.15
N ALA A 275 -5.19 -30.89 -10.91
CA ALA A 275 -6.08 -32.02 -11.15
C ALA A 275 -5.19 -33.24 -11.42
N LYS A 276 -5.41 -34.35 -10.71
CA LYS A 276 -4.63 -35.60 -10.82
C LYS A 276 -4.65 -36.11 -12.26
N GLN A 277 -4.00 -35.40 -13.16
CA GLN A 277 -3.61 -35.98 -14.43
C GLN A 277 -2.43 -36.91 -14.12
N THR A 278 -2.69 -38.18 -14.20
CA THR A 278 -1.64 -39.21 -14.21
C THR A 278 -0.82 -39.01 -15.48
N LEU A 279 0.09 -38.06 -15.45
CA LEU A 279 1.08 -37.89 -16.50
C LEU A 279 1.93 -39.16 -16.52
N ARG A 280 1.82 -39.92 -17.61
CA ARG A 280 2.70 -41.08 -17.80
C ARG A 280 4.15 -40.59 -17.84
N PRO A 281 5.06 -41.19 -17.08
CA PRO A 281 6.46 -40.80 -17.14
C PRO A 281 7.00 -41.04 -18.56
N PRO A 282 7.90 -40.17 -19.05
CA PRO A 282 8.51 -40.36 -20.35
C PRO A 282 9.20 -41.72 -20.42
N ALA A 283 9.10 -42.37 -21.58
CA ALA A 283 9.66 -43.73 -21.80
C ALA A 283 11.19 -43.80 -21.70
N ARG A 284 11.88 -42.65 -21.78
CA ARG A 284 13.33 -42.47 -21.62
C ARG A 284 13.61 -41.22 -20.80
N ALA A 285 14.80 -41.15 -20.20
CA ALA A 285 15.28 -39.96 -19.54
C ALA A 285 15.26 -38.75 -20.52
N LEU A 286 14.73 -37.62 -20.05
CA LEU A 286 14.71 -36.40 -20.86
C LEU A 286 16.14 -35.86 -21.02
N SER A 287 16.50 -35.43 -22.24
CA SER A 287 17.69 -34.60 -22.42
C SER A 287 17.50 -33.24 -21.78
N HIS A 288 18.59 -32.52 -21.50
CA HIS A 288 18.52 -31.17 -20.94
C HIS A 288 17.60 -30.23 -21.76
N TRP A 289 17.60 -30.36 -23.09
CA TRP A 289 16.74 -29.59 -23.99
C TRP A 289 15.25 -29.93 -23.78
N HIS A 290 14.91 -31.22 -23.74
CA HIS A 290 13.53 -31.65 -23.52
C HIS A 290 13.05 -31.30 -22.10
N LEU A 291 13.92 -31.37 -21.11
CA LEU A 291 13.62 -30.93 -19.76
C LEU A 291 13.36 -29.43 -19.71
N ALA A 292 14.19 -28.63 -20.38
CA ALA A 292 14.02 -27.17 -20.46
C ALA A 292 12.69 -26.78 -21.13
N LEU A 293 12.32 -27.47 -22.22
CA LEU A 293 11.03 -27.24 -22.88
C LEU A 293 9.84 -27.67 -22.01
N ALA A 294 9.93 -28.79 -21.32
CA ALA A 294 8.88 -29.25 -20.41
C ALA A 294 8.68 -28.29 -19.24
N LEU A 295 9.76 -27.73 -18.69
CA LEU A 295 9.71 -26.72 -17.65
C LEU A 295 9.11 -25.40 -18.16
N ALA A 296 9.50 -24.95 -19.34
CA ALA A 296 8.93 -23.76 -19.98
C ALA A 296 7.44 -23.92 -20.30
N ALA A 297 7.01 -25.14 -20.64
CA ALA A 297 5.61 -25.48 -20.86
C ALA A 297 4.81 -25.67 -19.57
N GLY A 298 5.40 -25.52 -18.38
CA GLY A 298 4.73 -25.65 -17.10
C GLY A 298 4.48 -27.09 -16.65
N ALA A 299 5.20 -28.08 -17.21
CA ALA A 299 5.04 -29.50 -16.87
C ALA A 299 5.44 -29.80 -15.40
N ILE A 300 6.22 -28.91 -14.77
CA ILE A 300 6.56 -28.98 -13.35
C ILE A 300 6.03 -27.72 -12.68
N SER A 301 4.83 -27.81 -12.13
CA SER A 301 4.20 -26.75 -11.35
C SER A 301 3.16 -27.35 -10.39
N GLY A 302 2.95 -26.70 -9.26
CA GLY A 302 1.96 -27.12 -8.26
C GLY A 302 2.58 -27.62 -6.96
N VAL A 303 1.77 -28.25 -6.13
CA VAL A 303 2.19 -28.78 -4.82
C VAL A 303 2.85 -30.14 -4.99
N VAL A 304 4.05 -30.29 -4.46
CA VAL A 304 4.82 -31.54 -4.44
C VAL A 304 5.08 -31.93 -2.98
N THR A 305 4.64 -33.13 -2.61
CA THR A 305 4.99 -33.71 -1.31
C THR A 305 6.08 -34.75 -1.48
N SER A 306 7.22 -34.56 -0.82
CA SER A 306 8.32 -35.52 -0.85
C SER A 306 8.00 -36.74 0.02
N LYS A 307 8.73 -37.85 -0.21
CA LYS A 307 8.65 -39.04 0.64
C LYS A 307 9.03 -38.76 2.11
N ALA A 308 9.80 -37.72 2.36
CA ALA A 308 10.21 -37.29 3.70
C ALA A 308 9.20 -36.30 4.35
N GLY A 309 8.02 -36.10 3.75
CA GLY A 309 6.99 -35.22 4.28
C GLY A 309 7.19 -33.72 4.00
N LYS A 310 8.19 -33.33 3.21
CA LYS A 310 8.33 -31.94 2.79
C LYS A 310 7.23 -31.57 1.81
N VAL A 311 6.57 -30.43 2.05
CA VAL A 311 5.54 -29.87 1.18
C VAL A 311 6.11 -28.63 0.50
N LEU A 312 6.22 -28.68 -0.82
CA LEU A 312 6.79 -27.63 -1.64
C LEU A 312 5.78 -27.18 -2.71
N VAL A 313 5.63 -25.89 -2.92
CA VAL A 313 4.97 -25.35 -4.12
C VAL A 313 6.05 -25.04 -5.14
N VAL A 314 6.07 -25.79 -6.23
CA VAL A 314 7.13 -25.72 -7.22
C VAL A 314 6.66 -25.04 -8.51
N LYS A 315 7.55 -24.28 -9.13
CA LYS A 315 7.39 -23.74 -10.47
C LYS A 315 8.70 -23.93 -11.23
N GLY A 316 8.61 -24.63 -12.36
CA GLY A 316 9.70 -24.73 -13.31
C GLY A 316 9.75 -23.51 -14.22
N ASP A 317 10.95 -23.11 -14.60
CA ASP A 317 11.24 -22.04 -15.53
C ASP A 317 12.48 -22.35 -16.36
N THR A 318 12.68 -21.63 -17.45
CA THR A 318 13.85 -21.77 -18.33
C THR A 318 14.32 -20.41 -18.74
N HIS A 319 15.60 -20.13 -18.54
CA HIS A 319 16.21 -18.90 -19.06
C HIS A 319 17.35 -19.21 -20.02
N LYS A 320 17.72 -18.22 -20.82
CA LYS A 320 18.82 -18.32 -21.75
C LYS A 320 20.10 -17.74 -21.16
N GLU A 321 21.16 -18.49 -21.21
CA GLU A 321 22.51 -18.03 -20.95
C GLU A 321 23.35 -18.11 -22.23
N LYS A 322 24.26 -17.18 -22.43
CA LYS A 322 25.21 -17.23 -23.55
C LYS A 322 26.47 -17.95 -23.11
N SER A 323 26.80 -19.01 -23.82
CA SER A 323 28.08 -19.73 -23.68
C SER A 323 29.04 -19.22 -24.76
N LEU A 324 30.22 -18.77 -24.36
CA LEU A 324 31.28 -18.35 -25.25
C LEU A 324 32.21 -19.54 -25.52
N THR A 325 32.33 -19.94 -26.77
CA THR A 325 33.35 -20.88 -27.24
C THR A 325 34.31 -20.14 -28.13
N THR A 326 35.60 -20.26 -27.87
CA THR A 326 36.64 -19.65 -28.71
C THR A 326 37.31 -20.75 -29.50
N GLU A 327 37.30 -20.61 -30.82
CA GLU A 327 38.01 -21.50 -31.73
C GLU A 327 39.19 -20.76 -32.36
N TYR A 328 40.32 -21.41 -32.43
CA TYR A 328 41.54 -20.90 -33.06
C TYR A 328 41.81 -21.67 -34.34
N THR A 329 41.90 -20.99 -35.44
CA THR A 329 42.18 -21.58 -36.74
C THR A 329 43.43 -20.91 -37.31
N GLU A 330 44.43 -21.72 -37.66
CA GLU A 330 45.63 -21.27 -38.38
C GLU A 330 45.26 -21.02 -39.84
N ARG A 331 45.64 -19.87 -40.38
CA ARG A 331 45.44 -19.50 -41.78
C ARG A 331 46.68 -19.90 -42.58
N ASP A 332 46.52 -20.00 -43.89
CA ASP A 332 47.58 -20.34 -44.85
C ASP A 332 48.79 -19.39 -44.79
N ASP A 333 48.61 -18.19 -44.27
CA ASP A 333 49.66 -17.18 -44.09
C ASP A 333 50.41 -17.32 -42.73
N GLY A 334 50.09 -18.35 -41.93
CA GLY A 334 50.64 -18.56 -40.59
C GLY A 334 50.06 -17.69 -39.49
N SER A 335 49.06 -16.89 -39.78
CA SER A 335 48.33 -16.10 -38.78
C SER A 335 47.27 -16.97 -38.09
N ILE A 336 47.03 -16.74 -36.75
CA ILE A 336 45.99 -17.40 -36.00
C ILE A 336 44.74 -16.53 -35.99
N ALA A 337 43.64 -17.05 -36.51
CA ALA A 337 42.32 -16.44 -36.40
C ALA A 337 41.61 -16.94 -35.14
N GLU A 338 41.19 -16.02 -34.33
CA GLU A 338 40.34 -16.29 -33.17
C GLU A 338 38.86 -16.06 -33.55
N THR A 339 38.07 -17.12 -33.52
CA THR A 339 36.61 -17.04 -33.72
C THR A 339 35.89 -17.23 -32.42
N ARG A 340 35.12 -16.22 -32.00
CA ARG A 340 34.30 -16.25 -30.80
C ARG A 340 32.86 -16.58 -31.16
N ILE A 341 32.44 -17.78 -30.78
CA ILE A 341 31.10 -18.29 -31.02
C ILE A 341 30.28 -18.14 -29.74
N LEU A 342 29.23 -17.30 -29.80
CA LEU A 342 28.27 -17.17 -28.73
C LEU A 342 27.07 -18.05 -29.03
N THR A 343 26.90 -19.10 -28.22
CA THR A 343 25.80 -20.04 -28.37
C THR A 343 24.78 -19.83 -27.25
N ASP A 344 23.50 -19.78 -27.57
CA ASP A 344 22.43 -19.73 -26.58
C ASP A 344 22.30 -21.12 -25.90
N ARG A 345 22.43 -21.14 -24.57
CA ARG A 345 22.18 -22.31 -23.75
C ARG A 345 20.93 -22.10 -22.91
N PHE A 346 19.99 -23.04 -22.96
CA PHE A 346 18.82 -23.04 -22.10
C PHE A 346 19.16 -23.70 -20.77
N VAL A 347 18.93 -22.95 -19.68
CA VAL A 347 19.18 -23.41 -18.31
C VAL A 347 17.85 -23.60 -17.61
N PRO A 348 17.52 -24.85 -17.22
CA PRO A 348 16.33 -25.13 -16.42
C PRO A 348 16.54 -24.67 -14.98
N VAL A 349 15.54 -24.03 -14.40
CA VAL A 349 15.51 -23.59 -12.99
C VAL A 349 14.18 -23.99 -12.38
N ILE A 350 14.21 -24.58 -11.20
CA ILE A 350 13.02 -24.85 -10.42
C ILE A 350 13.05 -23.96 -9.19
N ARG A 351 11.99 -23.18 -9.00
CA ARG A 351 11.76 -22.43 -7.77
C ARG A 351 10.73 -23.16 -6.94
N ALA A 352 11.00 -23.32 -5.66
CA ALA A 352 10.11 -24.03 -4.75
C ALA A 352 9.91 -23.22 -3.48
N TRP A 353 8.66 -22.99 -3.09
CA TRP A 353 8.34 -22.49 -1.75
C TRP A 353 8.22 -23.64 -0.78
N ASP A 354 8.93 -23.56 0.34
CA ASP A 354 8.83 -24.54 1.41
C ASP A 354 7.61 -24.22 2.28
N LEU A 355 6.61 -25.08 2.22
CA LEU A 355 5.41 -25.03 3.04
C LEU A 355 5.37 -26.11 4.10
N THR A 356 6.48 -26.79 4.33
CA THR A 356 6.58 -27.90 5.28
C THR A 356 6.26 -27.42 6.69
N PRO A 357 5.25 -27.99 7.37
CA PRO A 357 4.96 -27.65 8.74
C PRO A 357 6.17 -27.91 9.66
N GLY A 358 6.56 -26.89 10.43
CA GLY A 358 7.70 -26.98 11.35
C GLY A 358 9.10 -26.92 10.72
N SER A 359 9.18 -26.70 9.40
CA SER A 359 10.48 -26.46 8.74
C SER A 359 11.04 -25.08 9.13
N PRO A 360 12.34 -24.96 9.43
CA PRO A 360 12.98 -23.66 9.66
C PRO A 360 12.99 -22.77 8.40
N THR A 361 12.86 -23.37 7.21
CA THR A 361 12.81 -22.69 5.90
C THR A 361 11.39 -22.51 5.37
N ARG A 362 10.39 -22.69 6.23
CA ARG A 362 8.99 -22.50 5.82
C ARG A 362 8.73 -21.06 5.36
N GLY A 363 8.20 -20.90 4.16
CA GLY A 363 7.96 -19.60 3.52
C GLY A 363 9.14 -19.09 2.67
N GLU A 364 10.29 -19.76 2.71
CA GLU A 364 11.44 -19.40 1.87
C GLU A 364 11.31 -19.96 0.47
N VAL A 365 11.92 -19.25 -0.49
CA VAL A 365 12.02 -19.68 -1.89
C VAL A 365 13.35 -20.40 -2.09
N LEU A 366 13.27 -21.68 -2.35
CA LEU A 366 14.41 -22.53 -2.70
C LEU A 366 14.63 -22.51 -4.22
N ILE A 367 15.87 -22.38 -4.66
CA ILE A 367 16.24 -22.45 -6.07
C ILE A 367 16.98 -23.77 -6.29
N ILE A 368 16.41 -24.62 -7.14
CA ILE A 368 16.98 -25.89 -7.56
C ILE A 368 17.48 -25.74 -9.00
N ARG A 369 18.77 -25.86 -9.19
CA ARG A 369 19.45 -25.77 -10.51
C ARG A 369 19.98 -27.11 -10.95
#